data_a892ccfc5238142ad00c1d568aabfe1c
#
_entry.id   a892ccfc5238142ad00c1d568aabfe1c
#
_cell.length_a   1.000
_cell.length_b   1.000
_cell.length_c   1.000
_cell.angle_alpha   90.00
_cell.angle_beta   90.00
_cell.angle_gamma   90.00
#
_symmetry.space_group_name_H-M   'P 1'
#
loop_
_entity.id
_entity.type
_entity.pdbx_description
1 polymer ?
#
loop_
_entity_poly.entity_id
_entity_poly.type
_entity_poly.pdbx_seq_one_letter_code
_entity_poly.pdbx_strand_id
1 'polypeptide(L)' 'MKSIDEHSQKDKTDIEAAKAAGDQAKVRHLEGELHSLEEYKEHNPEDKHDPTPLELYCDANPEADECRVYDD' A
#
# COMPACT_ATOMS: atom_id res chain seq x y z
N MET A 1 -2.57 -6.45 -16.29
CA MET A 1 -3.20 -6.31 -14.97
C MET A 1 -2.14 -6.14 -13.90
N LYS A 2 -2.28 -5.13 -13.08
CA LYS A 2 -1.27 -4.88 -12.03
C LYS A 2 -1.52 -5.78 -10.84
N SER A 3 -0.45 -6.29 -10.27
CA SER A 3 -0.51 -7.08 -9.04
C SER A 3 0.07 -6.25 -7.89
N ILE A 4 -0.13 -6.73 -6.66
CA ILE A 4 0.46 -6.09 -5.50
C ILE A 4 2.00 -6.07 -5.59
N ASP A 5 2.58 -7.11 -6.17
CA ASP A 5 4.03 -7.16 -6.35
C ASP A 5 4.52 -6.09 -7.32
N GLU A 6 3.79 -5.86 -8.40
CA GLU A 6 4.13 -4.81 -9.35
C GLU A 6 4.04 -3.44 -8.71
N HIS A 7 2.99 -3.22 -7.91
CA HIS A 7 2.82 -1.96 -7.21
C HIS A 7 3.98 -1.72 -6.24
N SER A 8 4.34 -2.75 -5.46
CA SER A 8 5.46 -2.66 -4.53
C SER A 8 6.77 -2.36 -5.25
N GLN A 9 6.99 -2.98 -6.40
CA GLN A 9 8.20 -2.75 -7.19
C GLN A 9 8.24 -1.31 -7.71
N LYS A 10 7.11 -0.80 -8.17
CA LYS A 10 7.03 0.57 -8.62
C LYS A 10 7.32 1.54 -7.47
N ASP A 11 6.77 1.28 -6.29
CA ASP A 11 7.02 2.13 -5.14
C ASP A 11 8.48 2.16 -4.76
N LYS A 12 9.16 1.01 -4.82
CA LYS A 12 10.60 0.96 -4.55
C LYS A 12 11.39 1.80 -5.54
N THR A 13 11.04 1.72 -6.81
CA THR A 13 11.69 2.52 -7.84
C THR A 13 11.44 4.01 -7.61
N ASP A 14 10.20 4.37 -7.29
CA ASP A 14 9.83 5.76 -7.04
C ASP A 14 10.53 6.31 -5.79
N ILE A 15 10.69 5.48 -4.75
CA ILE A 15 11.43 5.87 -3.55
C ILE A 15 12.87 6.23 -3.91
N GLU A 16 13.52 5.41 -4.72
CA GLU A 16 14.89 5.68 -5.14
C GLU A 16 14.99 6.98 -5.93
N ALA A 17 14.04 7.21 -6.84
CA ALA A 17 14.01 8.45 -7.61
C ALA A 17 13.78 9.65 -6.71
N ALA A 18 12.90 9.52 -5.72
CA ALA A 18 12.62 10.61 -4.78
C ALA A 18 13.84 10.91 -3.90
N LYS A 19 14.57 9.88 -3.48
CA LYS A 19 15.80 10.07 -2.71
C LYS A 19 16.84 10.83 -3.53
N ALA A 20 17.00 10.45 -4.79
CA ALA A 20 17.94 11.12 -5.67
C ALA A 20 17.56 12.58 -5.91
N ALA A 21 16.28 12.88 -5.92
CA ALA A 21 15.78 14.25 -6.08
C ALA A 21 15.78 15.05 -4.78
N GLY A 22 16.02 14.39 -3.65
CA GLY A 22 16.00 15.07 -2.35
C GLY A 22 14.60 15.36 -1.83
N ASP A 23 13.58 14.68 -2.35
CA ASP A 23 12.19 14.90 -1.96
C ASP A 23 11.82 13.98 -0.78
N GLN A 24 12.15 14.45 0.41
CA GLN A 24 11.94 13.64 1.61
C GLN A 24 10.46 13.39 1.94
N ALA A 25 9.60 14.33 1.63
CA ALA A 25 8.17 14.16 1.88
C ALA A 25 7.62 13.01 1.02
N LYS A 26 8.02 12.97 -0.24
CA LYS A 26 7.61 11.91 -1.14
C LYS A 26 8.18 10.56 -0.71
N VAL A 27 9.43 10.55 -0.26
CA VAL A 27 10.05 9.32 0.25
C VAL A 27 9.24 8.75 1.41
N ARG A 28 8.87 9.59 2.38
CA ARG A 28 8.07 9.14 3.53
C ARG A 28 6.73 8.59 3.10
N HIS A 29 6.08 9.29 2.18
CA HIS A 29 4.77 8.86 1.69
C HIS A 29 4.86 7.49 1.03
N LEU A 30 5.85 7.32 0.16
CA LEU A 30 6.02 6.06 -0.56
C LEU A 30 6.46 4.92 0.35
N GLU A 31 7.32 5.22 1.33
CA GLU A 31 7.73 4.20 2.30
C GLU A 31 6.53 3.73 3.14
N GLY A 32 5.67 4.65 3.55
CA GLY A 32 4.46 4.30 4.26
C GLY A 32 3.53 3.44 3.41
N GLU A 33 3.37 3.80 2.14
CA GLU A 33 2.56 3.01 1.22
C GLU A 33 3.14 1.63 1.00
N LEU A 34 4.45 1.54 0.81
CA LEU A 34 5.12 0.26 0.63
C LEU A 34 4.94 -0.63 1.86
N HIS A 35 5.08 -0.05 3.05
CA HIS A 35 4.87 -0.79 4.28
C HIS A 35 3.44 -1.32 4.37
N SER A 36 2.45 -0.51 4.00
CA SER A 36 1.06 -0.94 3.99
C SER A 36 0.83 -2.07 3.00
N LEU A 37 1.46 -2.00 1.83
CA LEU A 37 1.36 -3.07 0.83
C LEU A 37 1.96 -4.38 1.35
N GLU A 38 3.09 -4.28 2.04
CA GLU A 38 3.73 -5.46 2.60
C GLU A 38 2.88 -6.09 3.70
N GLU A 39 2.27 -5.28 4.56
CA GLU A 39 1.36 -5.77 5.58
C GLU A 39 0.13 -6.43 4.96
N TYR A 40 -0.44 -5.80 3.95
CA TYR A 40 -1.59 -6.36 3.26
C TYR A 40 -1.26 -7.72 2.65
N LYS A 41 -0.10 -7.82 2.03
CA LYS A 41 0.34 -9.07 1.43
C LYS A 41 0.55 -10.16 2.49
N GLU A 42 1.06 -9.78 3.65
CA GLU A 42 1.25 -10.71 4.75
C GLU A 42 -0.07 -11.22 5.30
N HIS A 43 -1.08 -10.33 5.41
CA HIS A 43 -2.40 -10.70 5.88
C HIS A 43 -3.18 -11.50 4.84
N ASN A 44 -2.88 -11.31 3.58
CA ASN A 44 -3.59 -11.95 2.47
C ASN A 44 -2.60 -12.60 1.49
N PRO A 45 -1.86 -13.62 1.93
CA PRO A 45 -0.77 -14.17 1.11
C PRO A 45 -1.21 -14.80 -0.20
N GLU A 46 -2.47 -15.19 -0.31
CA GLU A 46 -2.98 -15.78 -1.54
C GLU A 46 -3.56 -14.76 -2.49
N ASP A 47 -3.76 -13.53 -2.01
CA ASP A 47 -4.36 -12.47 -2.79
C ASP A 47 -3.25 -11.69 -3.49
N LYS A 48 -3.29 -11.68 -4.81
CA LYS A 48 -2.26 -11.02 -5.62
C LYS A 48 -2.74 -9.75 -6.30
N HIS A 49 -3.99 -9.36 -6.07
CA HIS A 49 -4.49 -8.14 -6.70
C HIS A 49 -3.84 -6.90 -6.09
N ASP A 50 -3.85 -5.81 -6.85
CA ASP A 50 -3.34 -4.52 -6.39
C ASP A 50 -4.40 -3.86 -5.51
N PRO A 51 -4.19 -3.78 -4.20
CA PRO A 51 -5.22 -3.24 -3.30
C PRO A 51 -5.44 -1.75 -3.53
N THR A 52 -6.68 -1.32 -3.37
CA THR A 52 -7.02 0.10 -3.43
C THR A 52 -6.56 0.78 -2.14
N PRO A 53 -6.44 2.12 -2.14
CA PRO A 53 -6.12 2.84 -0.90
C PRO A 53 -7.11 2.54 0.23
N LEU A 54 -8.38 2.35 -0.09
CA LEU A 54 -9.38 1.99 0.93
C LEU A 54 -9.11 0.61 1.50
N GLU A 55 -8.74 -0.35 0.65
CA GLU A 55 -8.41 -1.69 1.13
C GLU A 55 -7.21 -1.66 2.07
N LEU A 56 -6.18 -0.89 1.75
CA LEU A 56 -5.02 -0.74 2.61
C LEU A 56 -5.40 -0.10 3.93
N TYR A 57 -6.22 0.94 3.88
CA TYR A 57 -6.68 1.62 5.09
C TYR A 57 -7.48 0.68 5.98
N CYS A 58 -8.38 -0.11 5.39
CA CYS A 58 -9.22 -1.03 6.15
C CYS A 58 -8.41 -2.20 6.72
N ASP A 59 -7.36 -2.60 6.04
CA ASP A 59 -6.47 -3.64 6.57
C ASP A 59 -5.79 -3.17 7.85
N ALA A 60 -5.36 -1.92 7.88
CA ALA A 60 -4.72 -1.33 9.06
C ALA A 60 -5.72 -0.89 10.13
N ASN A 61 -6.94 -0.54 9.71
CA ASN A 61 -7.98 -0.01 10.61
C ASN A 61 -9.31 -0.71 10.38
N PRO A 62 -9.42 -1.99 10.72
CA PRO A 62 -10.65 -2.77 10.44
C PRO A 62 -11.87 -2.26 11.19
N GLU A 63 -11.66 -1.47 12.24
CA GLU A 63 -12.76 -0.94 13.04
C GLU A 63 -13.26 0.42 12.56
N ALA A 64 -12.61 1.00 11.56
CA ALA A 64 -13.03 2.29 11.02
C ALA A 64 -14.44 2.19 10.42
N ASP A 65 -15.19 3.27 10.52
CA ASP A 65 -16.57 3.28 10.03
C ASP A 65 -16.65 2.99 8.54
N GLU A 66 -15.72 3.48 7.76
CA GLU A 66 -15.68 3.26 6.33
C GLU A 66 -15.54 1.78 5.97
N CYS A 67 -14.92 1.02 6.86
CA CYS A 67 -14.70 -0.40 6.63
C CYS A 67 -15.84 -1.26 7.10
N ARG A 68 -16.69 -0.73 7.96
CA ARG A 68 -17.80 -1.48 8.53
C ARG A 68 -19.06 -1.45 7.68
N VAL A 69 -19.18 -0.47 6.81
CA VAL A 69 -20.38 -0.31 5.98
C VAL A 69 -20.51 -1.37 4.89
N TYR A 70 -19.49 -2.20 4.73
CA TYR A 70 -19.50 -3.19 3.67
C TYR A 70 -19.81 -4.59 4.16
N ASP A 71 -20.27 -4.69 5.38
CA ASP A 71 -20.58 -5.96 5.99
C ASP A 71 -22.01 -6.41 5.72
N ASP A 72 -22.41 -6.39 4.52
CA ASP A 72 -23.75 -6.87 4.22
C ASP A 72 -23.75 -8.26 3.71
#